data_fda2872b1f6516d02c7d0fbf7731c2c2
#
_entry.id   fda2872b1f6516d02c7d0fbf7731c2c2
#
_cell.length_a   1.000
_cell.length_b   1.000
_cell.length_c   1.000
_cell.angle_alpha   90.00
_cell.angle_beta   90.00
_cell.angle_gamma   90.00
#
_symmetry.space_group_name_H-M   'P 1'
#
loop_
_entity.id
_entity.type
_entity.pdbx_description
1 polymer ?
#
loop_
_entity_poly.entity_id
_entity_poly.type
_entity_poly.pdbx_seq_one_letter_code
_entity_poly.pdbx_strand_id
1 'polypeptide(L)'
;MMSYDVIVIGAGVVGSAVARELSRYQLKTAVLEKELDVACGNSSRNTGMLHAGFTYKPGSLKAECAVEGNQEFDQVAKELGVPFKRTGKLVVGFTDHDRENILKYKAIGEQNGVQGMRMIDKDEINRIDPNAGGEFAMYVPSSGILDPMQYTIGLAENACQNGVKFHFGQKVTGITRDEAKDVWVVKTEQDTFETKWVINCAGMYASEISEMLGYPNYPVKGFKGEYYVLDKKAGKFLSIPVYPAPNDKGGFSTHATPTVDGNVLVGPDS
;
A
#
# COMPACT_ATOMS: atom_id res chain seq x y z
N MET A 1 15.18 -21.95 -22.37
CA MET A 1 15.02 -21.55 -20.95
C MET A 1 15.57 -20.14 -20.81
N MET A 2 14.81 -19.22 -20.22
CA MET A 2 15.24 -17.83 -20.02
C MET A 2 15.98 -17.71 -18.70
N SER A 3 17.12 -17.00 -18.67
CA SER A 3 17.95 -16.85 -17.47
C SER A 3 18.03 -15.38 -17.03
N TYR A 4 17.90 -15.16 -15.72
CA TYR A 4 17.94 -13.86 -15.05
C TYR A 4 18.84 -13.91 -13.81
N ASP A 5 19.31 -12.76 -13.36
CA ASP A 5 19.97 -12.64 -12.06
C ASP A 5 18.95 -12.65 -10.93
N VAL A 6 17.83 -11.93 -11.13
CA VAL A 6 16.72 -11.81 -10.16
C VAL A 6 15.39 -12.01 -10.85
N ILE A 7 14.53 -12.84 -10.23
CA ILE A 7 13.11 -12.95 -10.58
C ILE A 7 12.28 -12.44 -9.40
N VAL A 8 11.40 -11.48 -9.68
CA VAL A 8 10.36 -10.99 -8.76
C VAL A 8 9.05 -11.67 -9.12
N ILE A 9 8.35 -12.26 -8.15
CA ILE A 9 7.05 -12.93 -8.37
C ILE A 9 5.93 -12.01 -7.90
N GLY A 10 5.10 -11.53 -8.83
CA GLY A 10 3.98 -10.62 -8.65
C GLY A 10 4.27 -9.19 -9.09
N ALA A 11 3.40 -8.63 -9.91
CA ALA A 11 3.43 -7.25 -10.43
C ALA A 11 2.43 -6.32 -9.74
N GLY A 12 2.16 -6.54 -8.45
CA GLY A 12 1.51 -5.57 -7.57
C GLY A 12 2.47 -4.43 -7.20
N VAL A 13 1.99 -3.46 -6.39
CA VAL A 13 2.77 -2.27 -5.99
C VAL A 13 4.12 -2.62 -5.39
N VAL A 14 4.20 -3.66 -4.55
CA VAL A 14 5.46 -4.09 -3.91
C VAL A 14 6.44 -4.65 -4.94
N GLY A 15 5.99 -5.58 -5.80
CA GLY A 15 6.85 -6.17 -6.83
C GLY A 15 7.31 -5.15 -7.87
N SER A 16 6.43 -4.23 -8.27
CA SER A 16 6.78 -3.13 -9.19
C SER A 16 7.78 -2.14 -8.56
N ALA A 17 7.65 -1.85 -7.25
CA ALA A 17 8.61 -1.01 -6.52
C ALA A 17 9.97 -1.69 -6.40
N VAL A 18 10.00 -2.99 -6.05
CA VAL A 18 11.24 -3.79 -6.02
C VAL A 18 11.89 -3.84 -7.40
N ALA A 19 11.12 -4.06 -8.45
CA ALA A 19 11.61 -4.08 -9.82
C ALA A 19 12.23 -2.73 -10.23
N ARG A 20 11.57 -1.61 -9.87
CA ARG A 20 12.09 -0.26 -10.08
C ARG A 20 13.42 -0.05 -9.35
N GLU A 21 13.51 -0.45 -8.10
CA GLU A 21 14.78 -0.30 -7.35
C GLU A 21 15.89 -1.17 -7.95
N LEU A 22 15.61 -2.44 -8.30
CA LEU A 22 16.57 -3.32 -8.95
C LEU A 22 17.04 -2.80 -10.31
N SER A 23 16.21 -2.03 -11.02
CA SER A 23 16.57 -1.45 -12.31
C SER A 23 17.71 -0.41 -12.26
N ARG A 24 18.06 0.04 -11.06
CA ARG A 24 19.21 0.96 -10.82
C ARG A 24 20.56 0.23 -10.86
N TYR A 25 20.54 -1.09 -10.88
CA TYR A 25 21.74 -1.93 -10.86
C TYR A 25 21.92 -2.67 -12.19
N GLN A 26 23.13 -3.10 -12.48
CA GLN A 26 23.45 -3.90 -13.67
C GLN A 26 23.02 -5.35 -13.45
N LEU A 27 21.73 -5.59 -13.28
CA LEU A 27 21.12 -6.90 -13.06
C LEU A 27 20.13 -7.22 -14.18
N LYS A 28 20.17 -8.43 -14.68
CA LYS A 28 19.14 -8.93 -15.58
C LYS A 28 17.93 -9.37 -14.74
N THR A 29 16.96 -8.48 -14.61
CA THR A 29 15.78 -8.67 -13.75
C THR A 29 14.52 -8.98 -14.55
N ALA A 30 13.70 -9.91 -14.07
CA ALA A 30 12.36 -10.17 -14.57
C ALA A 30 11.32 -10.12 -13.46
N VAL A 31 10.10 -9.72 -13.84
CA VAL A 31 8.89 -9.86 -13.02
C VAL A 31 7.98 -10.89 -13.68
N LEU A 32 7.53 -11.89 -12.91
CA LEU A 32 6.54 -12.87 -13.36
C LEU A 32 5.19 -12.53 -12.73
N GLU A 33 4.18 -12.27 -13.56
CA GLU A 33 2.82 -11.97 -13.14
C GLU A 33 1.84 -12.98 -13.75
N LYS A 34 0.95 -13.52 -12.91
CA LYS A 34 -0.05 -14.50 -13.34
C LYS A 34 -1.17 -13.90 -14.18
N GLU A 35 -1.49 -12.63 -13.95
CA GLU A 35 -2.51 -11.90 -14.71
C GLU A 35 -1.93 -11.31 -16.00
N LEU A 36 -2.79 -10.67 -16.79
CA LEU A 36 -2.39 -10.09 -18.08
C LEU A 36 -1.90 -8.64 -17.97
N ASP A 37 -1.92 -8.08 -16.76
CA ASP A 37 -1.48 -6.71 -16.49
C ASP A 37 -1.00 -6.56 -15.04
N VAL A 38 -0.36 -5.41 -14.74
CA VAL A 38 0.03 -5.01 -13.38
C VAL A 38 -1.20 -4.61 -12.54
N ALA A 39 -1.03 -4.54 -11.23
CA ALA A 39 -2.04 -4.07 -10.28
C ALA A 39 -3.37 -4.88 -10.27
N CYS A 40 -3.45 -6.04 -10.87
CA CYS A 40 -4.69 -6.84 -10.93
C CYS A 40 -5.15 -7.42 -9.58
N GLY A 41 -4.31 -7.36 -8.53
CA GLY A 41 -4.62 -7.77 -7.16
C GLY A 41 -5.09 -6.61 -6.27
N ASN A 42 -4.66 -6.64 -5.00
CA ASN A 42 -5.03 -5.65 -3.98
C ASN A 42 -4.50 -4.23 -4.25
N SER A 43 -3.49 -4.10 -5.10
CA SER A 43 -2.85 -2.80 -5.39
C SER A 43 -3.79 -1.80 -6.07
N SER A 44 -4.82 -2.27 -6.80
CA SER A 44 -5.88 -1.42 -7.37
C SER A 44 -7.20 -1.45 -6.59
N ARG A 45 -7.27 -2.24 -5.50
CA ARG A 45 -8.50 -2.49 -4.74
C ARG A 45 -8.31 -2.05 -3.29
N ASN A 46 -8.04 -0.76 -3.10
CA ASN A 46 -7.86 -0.11 -1.82
C ASN A 46 -8.32 1.35 -1.90
N THR A 47 -8.32 2.07 -0.79
CA THR A 47 -8.85 3.44 -0.72
C THR A 47 -7.88 4.51 -1.24
N GLY A 48 -6.68 4.16 -1.66
CA GLY A 48 -5.65 5.12 -2.07
C GLY A 48 -5.18 6.04 -0.95
N MET A 49 -5.30 5.60 0.30
CA MET A 49 -4.89 6.40 1.46
C MET A 49 -3.37 6.42 1.61
N LEU A 50 -2.75 7.58 1.54
CA LEU A 50 -1.36 7.80 1.90
C LEU A 50 -1.27 7.95 3.42
N HIS A 51 -0.97 6.84 4.10
CA HIS A 51 -0.89 6.77 5.54
C HIS A 51 0.37 7.43 6.09
N ALA A 52 0.25 8.12 7.23
CA ALA A 52 1.38 8.79 7.89
C ALA A 52 2.22 7.86 8.81
N GLY A 53 1.70 6.68 9.19
CA GLY A 53 2.45 5.73 10.04
C GLY A 53 2.14 5.78 11.53
N PHE A 54 1.14 6.55 11.99
CA PHE A 54 0.82 6.72 13.41
C PHE A 54 0.14 5.53 14.08
N THR A 55 -0.25 4.49 13.34
CA THR A 55 -0.99 3.33 13.87
C THR A 55 -0.11 2.11 14.11
N TYR A 56 1.13 2.14 13.71
CA TYR A 56 2.00 0.97 13.75
C TYR A 56 2.85 0.94 15.03
N LYS A 57 3.16 -0.26 15.50
CA LYS A 57 3.97 -0.46 16.71
C LYS A 57 5.34 0.20 16.53
N PRO A 58 5.75 1.09 17.46
CA PRO A 58 7.06 1.73 17.40
C PRO A 58 8.21 0.71 17.34
N GLY A 59 9.25 1.01 16.57
CA GLY A 59 10.41 0.15 16.34
C GLY A 59 10.12 -1.08 15.48
N SER A 60 8.97 -1.16 14.84
CA SER A 60 8.70 -2.19 13.84
C SER A 60 9.08 -1.71 12.44
N LEU A 61 9.57 -2.63 11.61
CA LEU A 61 9.86 -2.34 10.19
C LEU A 61 8.65 -1.73 9.46
N LYS A 62 7.43 -2.14 9.86
CA LYS A 62 6.20 -1.57 9.30
C LYS A 62 6.02 -0.09 9.64
N ALA A 63 6.41 0.34 10.84
CA ALA A 63 6.37 1.75 11.24
C ALA A 63 7.42 2.56 10.49
N GLU A 64 8.65 2.07 10.44
CA GLU A 64 9.77 2.69 9.74
C GLU A 64 9.45 2.89 8.26
N CYS A 65 9.13 1.81 7.53
CA CYS A 65 8.78 1.89 6.11
C CYS A 65 7.55 2.78 5.83
N ALA A 66 6.55 2.81 6.73
CA ALA A 66 5.38 3.65 6.53
C ALA A 66 5.70 5.14 6.66
N VAL A 67 6.55 5.51 7.61
CA VAL A 67 6.97 6.91 7.81
C VAL A 67 7.91 7.37 6.70
N GLU A 68 8.94 6.58 6.39
CA GLU A 68 9.89 6.88 5.31
C GLU A 68 9.18 6.97 3.95
N GLY A 69 8.37 5.96 3.60
CA GLY A 69 7.61 5.96 2.35
C GLY A 69 6.62 7.12 2.25
N ASN A 70 6.04 7.57 3.38
CA ASN A 70 5.22 8.78 3.38
C ASN A 70 6.04 10.04 3.12
N GLN A 71 7.21 10.17 3.72
CA GLN A 71 8.08 11.34 3.55
C GLN A 71 8.64 11.46 2.13
N GLU A 72 8.98 10.35 1.51
CA GLU A 72 9.55 10.30 0.15
C GLU A 72 8.48 10.36 -0.94
N PHE A 73 7.21 10.14 -0.61
CA PHE A 73 6.16 9.92 -1.59
C PHE A 73 5.98 11.05 -2.61
N ASP A 74 6.08 12.32 -2.18
CA ASP A 74 5.87 13.47 -3.08
C ASP A 74 6.90 13.49 -4.22
N GLN A 75 8.16 13.15 -3.90
CA GLN A 75 9.21 13.04 -4.90
C GLN A 75 8.96 11.88 -5.86
N VAL A 76 8.63 10.71 -5.31
CA VAL A 76 8.33 9.51 -6.12
C VAL A 76 7.11 9.72 -7.00
N ALA A 77 6.04 10.30 -6.45
CA ALA A 77 4.83 10.60 -7.21
C ALA A 77 5.08 11.57 -8.37
N LYS A 78 5.92 12.59 -8.13
CA LYS A 78 6.32 13.53 -9.19
C LYS A 78 7.15 12.85 -10.28
N GLU A 79 8.11 12.00 -9.92
CA GLU A 79 8.93 11.26 -10.87
C GLU A 79 8.12 10.32 -11.77
N LEU A 80 7.07 9.73 -11.20
CA LEU A 80 6.21 8.76 -11.88
C LEU A 80 4.94 9.37 -12.49
N GLY A 81 4.67 10.66 -12.29
CA GLY A 81 3.46 11.32 -12.76
C GLY A 81 2.17 10.84 -12.07
N VAL A 82 2.27 10.37 -10.81
CA VAL A 82 1.13 9.78 -10.06
C VAL A 82 0.23 10.89 -9.52
N PRO A 83 -1.09 10.86 -9.78
CA PRO A 83 -2.04 11.78 -9.16
C PRO A 83 -2.12 11.54 -7.65
N PHE A 84 -1.88 12.59 -6.86
CA PHE A 84 -2.03 12.56 -5.41
C PHE A 84 -2.37 13.94 -4.83
N LYS A 85 -2.85 13.97 -3.59
CA LYS A 85 -3.11 15.21 -2.84
C LYS A 85 -2.73 15.00 -1.37
N ARG A 86 -1.99 15.93 -0.79
CA ARG A 86 -1.74 16.04 0.66
C ARG A 86 -2.94 16.73 1.31
N THR A 87 -4.04 16.00 1.47
CA THR A 87 -5.28 16.52 2.07
C THR A 87 -5.18 16.62 3.59
N GLY A 88 -4.24 15.92 4.20
CA GLY A 88 -4.30 15.57 5.60
C GLY A 88 -5.34 14.47 5.85
N LYS A 89 -5.63 14.24 7.14
CA LYS A 89 -6.63 13.27 7.63
C LYS A 89 -7.17 13.74 8.97
N LEU A 90 -8.46 13.56 9.20
CA LEU A 90 -9.10 13.76 10.50
C LEU A 90 -9.39 12.41 11.15
N VAL A 91 -9.03 12.27 12.42
CA VAL A 91 -9.50 11.18 13.28
C VAL A 91 -10.41 11.83 14.32
N VAL A 92 -11.72 11.72 14.10
CA VAL A 92 -12.74 12.45 14.87
C VAL A 92 -13.18 11.67 16.10
N GLY A 93 -13.52 12.39 17.17
CA GLY A 93 -14.05 11.83 18.41
C GLY A 93 -15.23 12.65 18.93
N PHE A 94 -16.08 11.99 19.72
CA PHE A 94 -17.31 12.55 20.28
C PHE A 94 -17.36 12.43 21.80
N THR A 95 -16.59 11.50 22.38
CA THR A 95 -16.60 11.14 23.81
C THR A 95 -15.22 11.28 24.43
N ASP A 96 -15.14 11.37 25.77
CA ASP A 96 -13.85 11.35 26.48
C ASP A 96 -13.07 10.05 26.22
N HIS A 97 -13.76 8.91 26.08
CA HIS A 97 -13.15 7.64 25.71
C HIS A 97 -12.49 7.71 24.31
N ASP A 98 -13.14 8.33 23.32
CA ASP A 98 -12.55 8.58 22.01
C ASP A 98 -11.28 9.43 22.13
N ARG A 99 -11.32 10.45 23.01
CA ARG A 99 -10.19 11.33 23.25
C ARG A 99 -8.98 10.56 23.79
N GLU A 100 -9.21 9.70 24.76
CA GLU A 100 -8.14 8.84 25.31
C GLU A 100 -7.53 7.94 24.24
N ASN A 101 -8.36 7.31 23.42
CA ASN A 101 -7.88 6.43 22.34
C ASN A 101 -7.11 7.23 21.28
N ILE A 102 -7.61 8.36 20.85
CA ILE A 102 -6.90 9.23 19.90
C ILE A 102 -5.53 9.68 20.46
N LEU A 103 -5.46 10.07 21.72
CA LEU A 103 -4.20 10.49 22.36
C LEU A 103 -3.18 9.35 22.44
N LYS A 104 -3.61 8.09 22.68
CA LYS A 104 -2.73 6.93 22.60
C LYS A 104 -2.08 6.80 21.21
N TYR A 105 -2.88 6.91 20.14
CA TYR A 105 -2.38 6.83 18.78
C TYR A 105 -1.53 8.03 18.38
N LYS A 106 -1.84 9.23 18.89
CA LYS A 106 -1.00 10.39 18.73
C LYS A 106 0.40 10.14 19.33
N ALA A 107 0.48 9.62 20.54
CA ALA A 107 1.74 9.29 21.19
C ALA A 107 2.54 8.22 20.41
N ILE A 108 1.88 7.19 19.87
CA ILE A 108 2.50 6.20 19.00
C ILE A 108 3.08 6.85 17.73
N GLY A 109 2.31 7.72 17.10
CA GLY A 109 2.77 8.42 15.89
C GLY A 109 3.95 9.35 16.16
N GLU A 110 3.98 10.04 17.30
CA GLU A 110 5.12 10.86 17.73
C GLU A 110 6.38 10.01 17.92
N GLN A 111 6.25 8.83 18.55
CA GLN A 111 7.33 7.88 18.69
C GLN A 111 7.84 7.34 17.34
N ASN A 112 6.95 7.18 16.38
CA ASN A 112 7.30 6.77 15.01
C ASN A 112 7.89 7.90 14.17
N GLY A 113 7.91 9.14 14.65
CA GLY A 113 8.44 10.31 13.94
C GLY A 113 7.45 10.97 12.97
N VAL A 114 6.15 10.69 13.11
CA VAL A 114 5.10 11.38 12.30
C VAL A 114 5.02 12.85 12.71
N GLN A 115 5.23 13.75 11.75
CA GLN A 115 5.30 15.18 12.00
C GLN A 115 3.93 15.87 11.92
N GLY A 116 3.75 16.93 12.74
CA GLY A 116 2.65 17.87 12.63
C GLY A 116 1.30 17.40 13.16
N MET A 117 1.21 16.21 13.75
CA MET A 117 -0.03 15.74 14.37
C MET A 117 -0.44 16.62 15.53
N ARG A 118 -1.70 17.05 15.57
CA ARG A 118 -2.21 17.88 16.65
C ARG A 118 -3.69 17.63 16.91
N MET A 119 -4.10 17.87 18.15
CA MET A 119 -5.52 17.92 18.50
C MET A 119 -6.11 19.24 18.05
N ILE A 120 -7.32 19.18 17.52
CA ILE A 120 -8.11 20.33 17.08
C ILE A 120 -9.52 20.25 17.65
N ASP A 121 -10.14 21.40 17.81
CA ASP A 121 -11.52 21.56 18.28
C ASP A 121 -12.55 21.50 17.12
N LYS A 122 -13.81 21.54 17.48
CA LYS A 122 -14.93 21.52 16.55
C LYS A 122 -14.92 22.68 15.55
N ASP A 123 -14.51 23.86 16.00
CA ASP A 123 -14.49 25.04 15.14
C ASP A 123 -13.41 24.91 14.07
N GLU A 124 -12.28 24.32 14.40
CA GLU A 124 -11.24 24.06 13.44
C GLU A 124 -11.59 22.90 12.49
N ILE A 125 -12.26 21.84 12.99
CA ILE A 125 -12.82 20.78 12.12
C ILE A 125 -13.73 21.40 11.06
N ASN A 126 -14.69 22.25 11.47
CA ASN A 126 -15.64 22.89 10.57
C ASN A 126 -14.98 23.83 9.55
N ARG A 127 -13.85 24.43 9.90
CA ARG A 127 -13.05 25.25 8.96
C ARG A 127 -12.32 24.41 7.93
N ILE A 128 -11.88 23.21 8.31
CA ILE A 128 -11.21 22.26 7.40
C ILE A 128 -12.26 21.63 6.47
N ASP A 129 -13.29 21.04 7.05
CA ASP A 129 -14.42 20.45 6.31
C ASP A 129 -15.67 20.44 7.18
N PRO A 130 -16.72 21.21 6.81
CA PRO A 130 -17.94 21.33 7.61
C PRO A 130 -18.76 20.03 7.67
N ASN A 131 -18.48 19.07 6.80
CA ASN A 131 -19.16 17.78 6.75
C ASN A 131 -18.40 16.64 7.50
N ALA A 132 -17.21 16.93 8.03
CA ALA A 132 -16.41 15.92 8.71
C ALA A 132 -17.02 15.43 10.03
N GLY A 133 -17.77 16.31 10.74
CA GLY A 133 -18.33 16.00 12.06
C GLY A 133 -17.28 15.93 13.16
N GLY A 134 -17.72 15.59 14.39
CA GLY A 134 -16.83 15.46 15.56
C GLY A 134 -16.91 16.65 16.51
N GLU A 135 -16.65 16.40 17.81
CA GLU A 135 -16.50 17.44 18.83
C GLU A 135 -15.02 17.86 18.97
N PHE A 136 -14.11 17.01 18.57
CA PHE A 136 -12.67 17.23 18.46
C PHE A 136 -12.09 16.22 17.46
N ALA A 137 -10.86 16.45 17.01
CA ALA A 137 -10.15 15.50 16.17
C ALA A 137 -8.65 15.54 16.41
N MET A 138 -7.95 14.47 16.02
CA MET A 138 -6.54 14.54 15.69
C MET A 138 -6.41 14.84 14.19
N TYR A 139 -5.80 15.96 13.86
CA TYR A 139 -5.42 16.31 12.50
C TYR A 139 -4.03 15.78 12.18
N VAL A 140 -3.91 15.07 11.06
CA VAL A 140 -2.66 14.44 10.58
C VAL A 140 -2.30 15.01 9.22
N PRO A 141 -1.55 16.13 9.15
CA PRO A 141 -1.30 16.87 7.91
C PRO A 141 -0.48 16.08 6.88
N SER A 142 0.39 15.18 7.30
CA SER A 142 1.22 14.35 6.43
C SER A 142 0.48 13.22 5.72
N SER A 143 -0.79 12.97 6.07
CA SER A 143 -1.64 12.04 5.32
C SER A 143 -2.12 12.65 3.99
N GLY A 144 -2.57 11.79 3.07
CA GLY A 144 -3.08 12.22 1.79
C GLY A 144 -3.83 11.12 1.06
N ILE A 145 -4.19 11.40 -0.17
CA ILE A 145 -4.83 10.45 -1.09
C ILE A 145 -4.05 10.37 -2.39
N LEU A 146 -4.04 9.20 -3.01
CA LEU A 146 -3.35 8.94 -4.29
C LEU A 146 -4.19 8.02 -5.16
N ASP A 147 -3.83 7.94 -6.45
CA ASP A 147 -4.30 6.86 -7.32
C ASP A 147 -3.37 5.63 -7.16
N PRO A 148 -3.82 4.57 -6.47
CA PRO A 148 -2.98 3.40 -6.21
C PRO A 148 -2.73 2.55 -7.46
N MET A 149 -3.63 2.59 -8.46
CA MET A 149 -3.46 1.90 -9.73
C MET A 149 -2.40 2.62 -10.58
N GLN A 150 -2.53 3.93 -10.76
CA GLN A 150 -1.53 4.74 -11.49
C GLN A 150 -0.16 4.68 -10.82
N TYR A 151 -0.10 4.63 -9.49
CA TYR A 151 1.15 4.44 -8.76
C TYR A 151 1.84 3.12 -9.12
N THR A 152 1.07 2.02 -9.13
CA THR A 152 1.62 0.70 -9.50
C THR A 152 2.06 0.65 -10.95
N ILE A 153 1.28 1.23 -11.87
CA ILE A 153 1.61 1.34 -13.30
C ILE A 153 2.89 2.14 -13.48
N GLY A 154 2.98 3.33 -12.88
CA GLY A 154 4.17 4.20 -13.01
C GLY A 154 5.46 3.53 -12.51
N LEU A 155 5.38 2.76 -11.41
CA LEU A 155 6.50 1.96 -10.91
C LEU A 155 6.95 0.91 -11.94
N ALA A 156 6.00 0.17 -12.51
CA ALA A 156 6.27 -0.89 -13.48
C ALA A 156 6.82 -0.32 -14.80
N GLU A 157 6.22 0.74 -15.32
CA GLU A 157 6.68 1.42 -16.54
C GLU A 157 8.10 1.96 -16.36
N ASN A 158 8.39 2.61 -15.25
CA ASN A 158 9.73 3.09 -14.95
C ASN A 158 10.75 1.94 -14.88
N ALA A 159 10.40 0.82 -14.24
CA ALA A 159 11.24 -0.37 -14.22
C ALA A 159 11.48 -0.93 -15.64
N CYS A 160 10.43 -1.01 -16.48
CA CYS A 160 10.52 -1.45 -17.88
C CYS A 160 11.44 -0.54 -18.72
N GLN A 161 11.30 0.77 -18.59
CA GLN A 161 12.14 1.76 -19.30
C GLN A 161 13.62 1.59 -18.93
N ASN A 162 13.90 1.11 -17.72
CA ASN A 162 15.25 0.84 -17.23
C ASN A 162 15.67 -0.64 -17.39
N GLY A 163 14.99 -1.40 -18.25
CA GLY A 163 15.45 -2.70 -18.74
C GLY A 163 14.88 -3.93 -18.03
N VAL A 164 14.06 -3.78 -16.99
CA VAL A 164 13.38 -4.92 -16.36
C VAL A 164 12.35 -5.52 -17.33
N LYS A 165 12.26 -6.84 -17.38
CA LYS A 165 11.31 -7.56 -18.23
C LYS A 165 10.10 -8.02 -17.41
N PHE A 166 8.90 -7.60 -17.80
CA PHE A 166 7.65 -8.11 -17.24
C PHE A 166 7.10 -9.22 -18.15
N HIS A 167 6.83 -10.37 -17.57
CA HIS A 167 6.21 -11.52 -18.22
C HIS A 167 4.82 -11.73 -17.61
N PHE A 168 3.79 -11.43 -18.36
CA PHE A 168 2.39 -11.59 -17.99
C PHE A 168 1.86 -12.97 -18.35
N GLY A 169 0.77 -13.41 -17.72
CA GLY A 169 0.20 -14.75 -17.88
C GLY A 169 1.10 -15.87 -17.37
N GLN A 170 2.07 -15.56 -16.51
CA GLN A 170 3.10 -16.47 -16.00
C GLN A 170 2.80 -16.88 -14.56
N LYS A 171 1.75 -17.64 -14.35
CA LYS A 171 1.45 -18.19 -13.03
C LYS A 171 2.50 -19.21 -12.63
N VAL A 172 3.25 -18.92 -11.56
CA VAL A 172 4.24 -19.82 -11.00
C VAL A 172 3.56 -21.05 -10.41
N THR A 173 4.03 -22.23 -10.81
CA THR A 173 3.48 -23.54 -10.40
C THR A 173 4.48 -24.40 -9.64
N GLY A 174 5.76 -24.01 -9.64
CA GLY A 174 6.79 -24.71 -8.88
C GLY A 174 8.12 -23.98 -8.90
N ILE A 175 8.87 -24.11 -7.81
CA ILE A 175 10.21 -23.56 -7.67
C ILE A 175 11.10 -24.65 -7.10
N THR A 176 12.23 -24.94 -7.76
CA THR A 176 13.19 -25.95 -7.33
C THR A 176 14.60 -25.42 -7.41
N ARG A 177 15.49 -25.92 -6.58
CA ARG A 177 16.93 -25.61 -6.64
C ARG A 177 17.64 -26.57 -7.58
N ASP A 178 18.42 -26.06 -8.51
CA ASP A 178 19.42 -26.82 -9.29
C ASP A 178 20.79 -26.59 -8.61
N GLU A 179 21.18 -27.54 -7.77
CA GLU A 179 22.40 -27.43 -6.98
C GLU A 179 23.66 -27.50 -7.88
N ALA A 180 23.60 -28.18 -9.01
CA ALA A 180 24.73 -28.31 -9.91
C ALA A 180 25.08 -27.01 -10.62
N LYS A 181 24.07 -26.18 -10.88
CA LYS A 181 24.20 -24.85 -11.50
C LYS A 181 24.17 -23.69 -10.51
N ASP A 182 23.85 -23.95 -9.24
CA ASP A 182 23.64 -22.95 -8.20
C ASP A 182 22.57 -21.91 -8.57
N VAL A 183 21.44 -22.37 -9.14
CA VAL A 183 20.32 -21.51 -9.54
C VAL A 183 18.98 -22.05 -9.07
N TRP A 184 17.99 -21.18 -8.99
CA TRP A 184 16.59 -21.55 -8.87
C TRP A 184 15.97 -21.76 -10.25
N VAL A 185 15.17 -22.80 -10.37
CA VAL A 185 14.34 -23.10 -11.55
C VAL A 185 12.91 -22.78 -11.20
N VAL A 186 12.37 -21.73 -11.82
CA VAL A 186 10.99 -21.28 -11.63
C VAL A 186 10.15 -21.75 -12.80
N LYS A 187 9.19 -22.63 -12.52
CA LYS A 187 8.23 -23.16 -13.52
C LYS A 187 6.93 -22.38 -13.44
N THR A 188 6.40 -22.02 -14.58
CA THR A 188 5.07 -21.45 -14.74
C THR A 188 4.18 -22.40 -15.54
N GLU A 189 2.90 -22.03 -15.77
CA GLU A 189 2.00 -22.78 -16.64
C GLU A 189 2.48 -22.82 -18.11
N GLN A 190 3.30 -21.83 -18.52
CA GLN A 190 3.71 -21.65 -19.93
C GLN A 190 5.21 -21.87 -20.16
N ASP A 191 6.05 -21.43 -19.22
CA ASP A 191 7.49 -21.34 -19.42
C ASP A 191 8.31 -21.89 -18.22
N THR A 192 9.61 -21.94 -18.40
CA THR A 192 10.58 -22.24 -17.33
C THR A 192 11.70 -21.20 -17.36
N PHE A 193 12.04 -20.68 -16.18
CA PHE A 193 13.04 -19.64 -15.98
C PHE A 193 14.13 -20.12 -15.04
N GLU A 194 15.37 -19.71 -15.24
CA GLU A 194 16.48 -19.88 -14.30
C GLU A 194 16.85 -18.55 -13.67
N THR A 195 17.17 -18.53 -12.38
CA THR A 195 17.59 -17.31 -11.69
C THR A 195 18.47 -17.59 -10.48
N LYS A 196 19.34 -16.65 -10.11
CA LYS A 196 20.12 -16.71 -8.87
C LYS A 196 19.30 -16.35 -7.64
N TRP A 197 18.34 -15.41 -7.78
CA TRP A 197 17.54 -14.90 -6.68
C TRP A 197 16.05 -14.88 -7.04
N VAL A 198 15.22 -15.28 -6.09
CA VAL A 198 13.75 -15.18 -6.16
C VAL A 198 13.29 -14.23 -5.07
N ILE A 199 12.50 -13.22 -5.46
CA ILE A 199 11.86 -12.28 -4.53
C ILE A 199 10.36 -12.51 -4.58
N ASN A 200 9.78 -12.92 -3.46
CA ASN A 200 8.36 -13.21 -3.35
C ASN A 200 7.58 -11.90 -3.05
N CYS A 201 6.88 -11.39 -4.05
CA CYS A 201 5.97 -10.25 -3.96
C CYS A 201 4.53 -10.63 -4.36
N ALA A 202 4.15 -11.90 -4.18
CA ALA A 202 2.89 -12.46 -4.68
C ALA A 202 1.63 -12.07 -3.87
N GLY A 203 1.72 -11.10 -2.95
CA GLY A 203 0.57 -10.57 -2.21
C GLY A 203 -0.20 -11.65 -1.47
N MET A 204 -1.48 -11.84 -1.81
CA MET A 204 -2.34 -12.86 -1.20
C MET A 204 -1.86 -14.30 -1.45
N TYR A 205 -1.03 -14.51 -2.47
CA TYR A 205 -0.48 -15.82 -2.85
C TYR A 205 0.94 -16.03 -2.32
N ALA A 206 1.44 -15.12 -1.47
CA ALA A 206 2.81 -15.18 -0.95
C ALA A 206 3.08 -16.46 -0.13
N SER A 207 2.07 -17.01 0.57
CA SER A 207 2.20 -18.31 1.27
C SER A 207 2.52 -19.45 0.31
N GLU A 208 1.79 -19.54 -0.80
CA GLU A 208 1.98 -20.59 -1.80
C GLU A 208 3.39 -20.55 -2.40
N ILE A 209 3.88 -19.36 -2.72
CA ILE A 209 5.25 -19.15 -3.22
C ILE A 209 6.29 -19.51 -2.13
N SER A 210 6.01 -19.13 -0.87
CA SER A 210 6.89 -19.45 0.25
C SER A 210 7.01 -20.97 0.47
N GLU A 211 5.89 -21.70 0.35
CA GLU A 211 5.86 -23.16 0.43
C GLU A 211 6.69 -23.81 -0.70
N MET A 212 6.56 -23.30 -1.94
CA MET A 212 7.38 -23.78 -3.08
C MET A 212 8.87 -23.56 -2.87
N LEU A 213 9.26 -22.55 -2.09
CA LEU A 213 10.64 -22.24 -1.71
C LEU A 213 11.13 -23.06 -0.49
N GLY A 214 10.27 -23.89 0.11
CA GLY A 214 10.59 -24.68 1.29
C GLY A 214 10.34 -24.00 2.64
N TYR A 215 9.61 -22.87 2.66
CA TYR A 215 9.29 -22.10 3.86
C TYR A 215 7.77 -22.05 4.13
N PRO A 216 7.15 -23.12 4.66
CA PRO A 216 5.69 -23.24 4.80
C PRO A 216 5.08 -22.42 5.98
N ASN A 217 5.88 -21.76 6.81
CA ASN A 217 5.44 -21.17 8.08
C ASN A 217 4.97 -19.71 7.97
N TYR A 218 4.56 -19.26 6.80
CA TYR A 218 4.11 -17.88 6.56
C TYR A 218 2.68 -17.82 6.01
N PRO A 219 1.66 -18.23 6.80
CA PRO A 219 0.28 -18.23 6.31
C PRO A 219 -0.24 -16.80 6.10
N VAL A 220 -0.83 -16.56 4.95
CA VAL A 220 -1.54 -15.32 4.63
C VAL A 220 -3.04 -15.56 4.78
N LYS A 221 -3.72 -14.71 5.58
CA LYS A 221 -5.18 -14.72 5.74
C LYS A 221 -5.76 -13.46 5.10
N GLY A 222 -6.70 -13.64 4.20
CA GLY A 222 -7.44 -12.55 3.58
C GLY A 222 -8.55 -12.05 4.48
N PHE A 223 -8.68 -10.72 4.58
CA PHE A 223 -9.85 -10.05 5.13
C PHE A 223 -10.46 -9.20 4.02
N LYS A 224 -11.76 -9.37 3.78
CA LYS A 224 -12.51 -8.59 2.80
C LYS A 224 -13.20 -7.43 3.52
N GLY A 225 -13.00 -6.22 3.04
CA GLY A 225 -13.77 -5.04 3.42
C GLY A 225 -14.56 -4.56 2.20
N GLU A 226 -15.85 -4.33 2.36
CA GLU A 226 -16.69 -3.81 1.30
C GLU A 226 -16.87 -2.29 1.44
N TYR A 227 -16.94 -1.61 0.30
CA TYR A 227 -17.06 -0.15 0.25
C TYR A 227 -18.19 0.26 -0.68
N TYR A 228 -18.93 1.26 -0.29
CA TYR A 228 -19.76 2.04 -1.21
C TYR A 228 -18.87 3.07 -1.91
N VAL A 229 -19.00 3.16 -3.23
CA VAL A 229 -18.34 4.17 -4.05
C VAL A 229 -19.43 5.19 -4.43
N LEU A 230 -19.35 6.38 -3.85
CA LEU A 230 -20.29 7.45 -4.17
C LEU A 230 -19.88 8.14 -5.47
N ASP A 231 -20.88 8.58 -6.25
CA ASP A 231 -20.67 9.31 -7.50
C ASP A 231 -19.89 10.61 -7.28
N LYS A 232 -19.22 11.10 -8.31
CA LYS A 232 -18.44 12.37 -8.27
C LYS A 232 -19.27 13.59 -7.88
N LYS A 233 -20.60 13.54 -8.05
CA LYS A 233 -21.50 14.58 -7.53
C LYS A 233 -21.45 14.70 -6.01
N ALA A 234 -21.20 13.59 -5.32
CA ALA A 234 -20.97 13.54 -3.88
C ALA A 234 -19.53 13.93 -3.49
N GLY A 235 -18.60 14.02 -4.44
CA GLY A 235 -17.19 14.35 -4.18
C GLY A 235 -16.96 15.74 -3.59
N LYS A 236 -17.93 16.64 -3.74
CA LYS A 236 -17.93 17.97 -3.09
C LYS A 236 -18.34 17.89 -1.61
N PHE A 237 -18.88 16.77 -1.18
CA PHE A 237 -19.35 16.57 0.19
C PHE A 237 -18.21 16.44 1.19
N LEU A 238 -17.08 15.87 0.78
CA LEU A 238 -15.93 15.63 1.66
C LEU A 238 -14.62 15.94 0.94
N SER A 239 -13.78 16.79 1.53
CA SER A 239 -12.50 17.21 0.98
C SER A 239 -11.29 16.52 1.61
N ILE A 240 -11.48 15.88 2.76
CA ILE A 240 -10.46 15.26 3.60
C ILE A 240 -10.91 13.87 4.07
N PRO A 241 -10.02 12.86 4.18
CA PRO A 241 -10.36 11.59 4.81
C PRO A 241 -10.78 11.76 6.27
N VAL A 242 -11.95 11.24 6.63
CA VAL A 242 -12.50 11.27 7.99
C VAL A 242 -12.64 9.86 8.54
N TYR A 243 -11.97 9.61 9.63
CA TYR A 243 -11.96 8.34 10.34
C TYR A 243 -12.53 8.52 11.75
N PRO A 244 -13.34 7.61 12.27
CA PRO A 244 -13.71 7.63 13.67
C PRO A 244 -12.50 7.34 14.56
N ALA A 245 -12.63 7.67 15.84
CA ALA A 245 -11.67 7.25 16.86
C ALA A 245 -11.45 5.72 16.80
N PRO A 246 -10.22 5.24 16.99
CA PRO A 246 -9.94 3.81 17.04
C PRO A 246 -10.72 3.15 18.17
N ASN A 247 -11.26 1.96 17.94
CA ASN A 247 -11.92 1.17 18.99
C ASN A 247 -10.88 0.51 19.93
N ASP A 248 -11.34 -0.06 21.05
CA ASP A 248 -10.46 -0.67 22.05
C ASP A 248 -9.66 -1.88 21.54
N LYS A 249 -10.09 -2.49 20.44
CA LYS A 249 -9.37 -3.57 19.76
C LYS A 249 -8.31 -3.06 18.76
N GLY A 250 -8.18 -1.74 18.63
CA GLY A 250 -7.17 -1.10 17.77
C GLY A 250 -7.55 -1.02 16.30
N GLY A 251 -8.82 -1.20 15.94
CA GLY A 251 -9.33 -1.06 14.58
C GLY A 251 -9.97 0.30 14.34
N PHE A 252 -9.92 0.76 13.08
CA PHE A 252 -10.79 1.84 12.60
C PHE A 252 -12.04 1.23 11.99
N SER A 253 -13.19 1.76 12.40
CA SER A 253 -14.50 1.38 11.85
C SER A 253 -14.69 2.00 10.46
N THR A 254 -15.92 1.92 9.94
CA THR A 254 -16.33 2.59 8.69
C THR A 254 -15.90 4.06 8.67
N HIS A 255 -15.25 4.46 7.61
CA HIS A 255 -14.73 5.79 7.40
C HIS A 255 -15.09 6.31 6.00
N ALA A 256 -14.95 7.60 5.78
CA ALA A 256 -15.17 8.22 4.49
C ALA A 256 -13.85 8.77 3.94
N THR A 257 -13.53 8.44 2.70
CA THR A 257 -12.28 8.85 2.04
C THR A 257 -12.58 9.39 0.65
N PRO A 258 -12.29 10.66 0.37
CA PRO A 258 -12.34 11.17 -1.00
C PRO A 258 -11.24 10.53 -1.85
N THR A 259 -11.45 10.41 -3.15
CA THR A 259 -10.43 9.94 -4.10
C THR A 259 -9.87 11.09 -4.91
N VAL A 260 -8.73 10.88 -5.54
CA VAL A 260 -8.14 11.89 -6.44
C VAL A 260 -9.03 12.20 -7.64
N ASP A 261 -9.88 11.24 -8.05
CA ASP A 261 -10.83 11.35 -9.15
C ASP A 261 -12.14 12.05 -8.78
N GLY A 262 -12.36 12.34 -7.49
CA GLY A 262 -13.54 13.05 -7.00
C GLY A 262 -14.71 12.17 -6.57
N ASN A 263 -14.51 10.86 -6.45
CA ASN A 263 -15.45 9.98 -5.75
C ASN A 263 -15.25 10.05 -4.23
N VAL A 264 -16.18 9.53 -3.46
CA VAL A 264 -16.02 9.28 -2.02
C VAL A 264 -16.26 7.81 -1.75
N LEU A 265 -15.32 7.16 -1.07
CA LEU A 265 -15.42 5.79 -0.61
C LEU A 265 -15.93 5.77 0.83
N VAL A 266 -16.95 4.98 1.13
CA VAL A 266 -17.48 4.79 2.49
C VAL A 266 -17.40 3.31 2.83
N GLY A 267 -16.65 2.98 3.86
CA GLY A 267 -16.35 1.61 4.30
C GLY A 267 -15.10 1.57 5.18
N PRO A 268 -14.56 0.37 5.44
CA PRO A 268 -15.17 -0.92 5.11
C PRO A 268 -16.37 -1.23 6.01
N ASP A 269 -17.20 -2.18 5.57
CA ASP A 269 -17.99 -2.96 6.50
C ASP A 269 -17.05 -3.82 7.35
N SER A 270 -17.39 -4.07 8.57
CA SER A 270 -16.55 -4.84 9.52
C SER A 270 -17.18 -6.19 9.84
#